data_300517d11d984f70f0dd3998f76d48cd
#
_entry.id   300517d11d984f70f0dd3998f76d48cd
#
_cell.length_a   1.000
_cell.length_b   1.000
_cell.length_c   1.000
_cell.angle_alpha   90.00
_cell.angle_beta   90.00
_cell.angle_gamma   90.00
#
_symmetry.space_group_name_H-M   'P 1'
#
loop_
_entity.id
_entity.type
_entity.pdbx_description
1 polymer ?
#
loop_
_entity_poly.entity_id
_entity_poly.type
_entity_poly.pdbx_seq_one_letter_code
_entity_poly.pdbx_strand_id
1 'polypeptide(L)'
;MKNIAFYIASRYLLAKKGSTAVTFITWLAVGAMTVAVAAMFVIISVFSGLEELNKDLISNLHADLTIKSTSGKTIKNLDKITDALKNNTEISSFSRVIEEKVYISYNGKGDIAYLRGVDSAYVQVNPINKDVFYGTYPSFEYSNEVLMENSLDNRLSLPVASSGNYATIFMPKPGTGIISKEEDIYNKKDILVTGVFPGKDQLNNYIISPIELAEELLDLPKKSAYQIVIKLKNPENTDLVKAKLLSSFGKTIEIKTKEEENAAFWKMINTEKLFIYLIFALVIFITTFNLAGAIIILQLDKKEQARSLISLGFPLSHLRKTYFYTGVLIVVSGIITGLILGTALCYFQLYTEFFRANEALPFPVKIVGKNYLIVALTASVFGFTISWFFSKISKEYITKN
;
A
#
# COMPACT_ATOMS: atom_id res chain seq x y z
N MET A 1 -34.41 20.17 29.56
CA MET A 1 -33.80 19.85 30.87
C MET A 1 -32.35 19.38 30.61
N LYS A 2 -31.33 20.05 31.19
CA LYS A 2 -29.93 19.58 31.08
C LYS A 2 -29.82 18.14 31.64
N ASN A 3 -29.16 17.26 30.91
CA ASN A 3 -28.98 15.87 31.33
C ASN A 3 -28.17 15.82 32.65
N ILE A 4 -28.85 15.70 33.79
CA ILE A 4 -28.27 15.77 35.14
C ILE A 4 -27.16 14.73 35.30
N ALA A 5 -27.32 13.52 34.73
CA ALA A 5 -26.30 12.48 34.77
C ALA A 5 -24.99 12.90 34.09
N PHE A 6 -25.08 13.60 32.93
CA PHE A 6 -23.92 14.13 32.23
C PHE A 6 -23.21 15.26 33.03
N TYR A 7 -24.02 16.14 33.64
CA TYR A 7 -23.48 17.21 34.50
C TYR A 7 -22.69 16.65 35.68
N ILE A 8 -23.22 15.64 36.37
CA ILE A 8 -22.53 14.99 37.49
C ILE A 8 -21.26 14.30 36.97
N ALA A 9 -21.33 13.59 35.83
CA ALA A 9 -20.19 12.90 35.24
C ALA A 9 -19.02 13.88 34.91
N SER A 10 -19.31 15.02 34.30
CA SER A 10 -18.30 16.05 34.01
C SER A 10 -17.66 16.63 35.29
N ARG A 11 -18.45 16.79 36.36
CA ARG A 11 -17.95 17.20 37.64
C ARG A 11 -17.05 16.17 38.29
N TYR A 12 -17.33 14.87 38.15
CA TYR A 12 -16.46 13.81 38.68
C TYR A 12 -15.11 13.78 37.96
N LEU A 13 -15.05 14.10 36.69
CA LEU A 13 -13.79 14.20 35.95
C LEU A 13 -12.95 15.43 36.30
N LEU A 14 -13.59 16.58 36.52
CA LEU A 14 -12.93 17.90 36.68
C LEU A 14 -12.78 18.36 38.12
N ALA A 15 -13.38 17.65 39.11
CA ALA A 15 -13.40 18.12 40.50
C ALA A 15 -12.03 18.06 41.15
N LYS A 16 -11.49 19.23 41.51
CA LYS A 16 -10.22 19.35 42.27
C LYS A 16 -10.31 18.90 43.75
N LYS A 17 -11.52 18.70 44.29
CA LYS A 17 -11.78 18.30 45.68
C LYS A 17 -12.38 16.90 45.77
N GLY A 18 -11.60 15.86 45.43
CA GLY A 18 -11.93 14.45 45.59
C GLY A 18 -10.73 13.70 46.16
N SER A 19 -10.88 12.38 46.37
CA SER A 19 -9.72 11.55 46.70
C SER A 19 -8.65 11.68 45.62
N THR A 20 -7.45 12.08 46.00
CA THR A 20 -6.29 12.24 45.08
C THR A 20 -6.03 10.96 44.29
N ALA A 21 -6.30 9.79 44.90
CA ALA A 21 -6.13 8.49 44.25
C ALA A 21 -7.09 8.29 43.04
N VAL A 22 -8.38 8.66 43.18
CA VAL A 22 -9.38 8.51 42.11
C VAL A 22 -9.07 9.43 40.94
N THR A 23 -8.70 10.67 41.23
CA THR A 23 -8.31 11.65 40.19
C THR A 23 -7.08 11.15 39.43
N PHE A 24 -6.08 10.63 40.13
CA PHE A 24 -4.86 10.08 39.54
C PHE A 24 -5.17 8.89 38.60
N ILE A 25 -5.99 7.92 39.07
CA ILE A 25 -6.35 6.74 38.27
C ILE A 25 -7.17 7.13 37.03
N THR A 26 -8.07 8.10 37.15
CA THR A 26 -8.86 8.60 36.03
C THR A 26 -7.96 9.25 34.97
N TRP A 27 -7.01 10.09 35.40
CA TRP A 27 -6.06 10.71 34.47
C TRP A 27 -5.07 9.70 33.88
N LEU A 28 -4.69 8.67 34.64
CA LEU A 28 -3.90 7.57 34.15
C LEU A 28 -4.65 6.81 33.02
N ALA A 29 -5.96 6.57 33.19
CA ALA A 29 -6.80 5.95 32.15
C ALA A 29 -6.89 6.82 30.88
N VAL A 30 -7.06 8.15 31.03
CA VAL A 30 -7.01 9.09 29.90
C VAL A 30 -5.64 9.04 29.22
N GLY A 31 -4.55 9.09 29.99
CA GLY A 31 -3.19 9.03 29.46
C GLY A 31 -2.89 7.73 28.71
N ALA A 32 -3.29 6.58 29.27
CA ALA A 32 -3.14 5.29 28.62
C ALA A 32 -3.90 5.23 27.29
N MET A 33 -5.16 5.71 27.27
CA MET A 33 -5.96 5.80 26.03
C MET A 33 -5.32 6.76 25.01
N THR A 34 -4.80 7.91 25.48
CA THR A 34 -4.08 8.88 24.62
C THR A 34 -2.90 8.24 23.92
N VAL A 35 -2.05 7.51 24.67
CA VAL A 35 -0.88 6.84 24.11
C VAL A 35 -1.27 5.74 23.10
N ALA A 36 -2.25 4.90 23.47
CA ALA A 36 -2.72 3.83 22.60
C ALA A 36 -3.31 4.36 21.27
N VAL A 37 -4.15 5.41 21.35
CA VAL A 37 -4.75 6.07 20.19
C VAL A 37 -3.68 6.76 19.34
N ALA A 38 -2.74 7.47 19.95
CA ALA A 38 -1.64 8.13 19.22
C ALA A 38 -0.75 7.10 18.51
N ALA A 39 -0.38 6.01 19.19
CA ALA A 39 0.43 4.95 18.60
C ALA A 39 -0.28 4.30 17.40
N MET A 40 -1.55 3.95 17.53
CA MET A 40 -2.33 3.39 16.42
C MET A 40 -2.41 4.36 15.24
N PHE A 41 -2.64 5.65 15.49
CA PHE A 41 -2.74 6.67 14.45
C PHE A 41 -1.42 6.85 13.70
N VAL A 42 -0.30 6.94 14.42
CA VAL A 42 1.04 7.07 13.81
C VAL A 42 1.35 5.87 12.93
N ILE A 43 1.15 4.66 13.43
CA ILE A 43 1.46 3.44 12.68
C ILE A 43 0.60 3.31 11.42
N ILE A 44 -0.72 3.55 11.52
CA ILE A 44 -1.59 3.50 10.34
C ILE A 44 -1.18 4.58 9.31
N SER A 45 -0.73 5.76 9.77
CA SER A 45 -0.25 6.84 8.90
C SER A 45 1.08 6.50 8.22
N VAL A 46 2.00 5.80 8.91
CA VAL A 46 3.22 5.26 8.33
C VAL A 46 2.88 4.22 7.26
N PHE A 47 1.96 3.30 7.53
CA PHE A 47 1.53 2.30 6.53
C PHE A 47 0.84 2.94 5.32
N SER A 48 0.10 4.02 5.52
CA SER A 48 -0.47 4.79 4.40
C SER A 48 0.61 5.46 3.55
N GLY A 49 1.69 5.90 4.16
CA GLY A 49 2.87 6.43 3.47
C GLY A 49 3.64 5.36 2.71
N LEU A 50 3.87 4.18 3.31
CA LEU A 50 4.49 3.03 2.66
C LEU A 50 3.67 2.52 1.47
N GLU A 51 2.34 2.48 1.59
CA GLU A 51 1.42 2.11 0.50
C GLU A 51 1.59 3.05 -0.70
N GLU A 52 1.69 4.36 -0.45
CA GLU A 52 1.89 5.34 -1.52
C GLU A 52 3.26 5.23 -2.17
N LEU A 53 4.32 5.12 -1.36
CA LEU A 53 5.68 4.89 -1.86
C LEU A 53 5.72 3.65 -2.76
N ASN A 54 5.11 2.56 -2.33
CA ASN A 54 5.05 1.33 -3.12
C ASN A 54 4.22 1.50 -4.41
N LYS A 55 3.14 2.29 -4.39
CA LYS A 55 2.39 2.65 -5.61
C LYS A 55 3.28 3.38 -6.61
N ASP A 56 4.05 4.33 -6.14
CA ASP A 56 4.96 5.11 -6.98
C ASP A 56 6.10 4.26 -7.56
N LEU A 57 6.64 3.33 -6.77
CA LEU A 57 7.67 2.39 -7.22
C LEU A 57 7.18 1.45 -8.33
N ILE A 58 5.92 0.97 -8.22
CA ILE A 58 5.31 0.12 -9.25
C ILE A 58 4.89 0.94 -10.49
N SER A 59 4.68 2.26 -10.36
CA SER A 59 3.99 3.06 -11.39
C SER A 59 4.73 3.19 -12.72
N ASN A 60 6.06 3.11 -12.76
CA ASN A 60 6.82 3.45 -13.96
C ASN A 60 7.02 2.29 -14.95
N LEU A 61 6.84 1.04 -14.51
CA LEU A 61 6.93 -0.14 -15.38
C LEU A 61 5.58 -0.74 -15.74
N HIS A 62 4.50 -0.33 -15.05
CA HIS A 62 3.15 -0.86 -15.24
C HIS A 62 2.20 0.19 -15.79
N ALA A 63 1.53 -0.16 -16.87
CA ALA A 63 0.52 0.68 -17.52
C ALA A 63 -0.81 0.67 -16.75
N ASP A 64 -1.73 1.58 -17.07
CA ASP A 64 -3.05 1.63 -16.46
C ASP A 64 -3.87 0.35 -16.74
N LEU A 65 -3.74 -0.18 -17.98
CA LEU A 65 -4.30 -1.46 -18.40
C LEU A 65 -3.28 -2.25 -19.21
N THR A 66 -3.27 -3.56 -19.04
CA THR A 66 -2.48 -4.50 -19.82
C THR A 66 -3.38 -5.57 -20.42
N ILE A 67 -3.33 -5.73 -21.75
CA ILE A 67 -4.03 -6.79 -22.48
C ILE A 67 -3.06 -7.93 -22.73
N LYS A 68 -3.48 -9.16 -22.40
CA LYS A 68 -2.75 -10.42 -22.67
C LYS A 68 -3.67 -11.42 -23.38
N SER A 69 -3.07 -12.41 -24.05
CA SER A 69 -3.84 -13.53 -24.62
C SER A 69 -4.31 -14.48 -23.50
N THR A 70 -5.52 -15.00 -23.60
CA THR A 70 -6.00 -16.09 -22.74
C THR A 70 -5.52 -17.48 -23.18
N SER A 71 -5.03 -17.60 -24.43
CA SER A 71 -4.57 -18.88 -25.00
C SER A 71 -3.24 -18.70 -25.71
N GLY A 72 -2.18 -19.21 -25.09
CA GLY A 72 -0.80 -19.02 -25.55
C GLY A 72 -0.23 -17.65 -25.18
N LYS A 73 1.02 -17.37 -25.60
CA LYS A 73 1.70 -16.12 -25.28
C LYS A 73 1.37 -14.99 -26.25
N THR A 74 1.20 -15.31 -27.54
CA THR A 74 1.01 -14.30 -28.58
C THR A 74 -0.46 -13.90 -28.72
N ILE A 75 -0.71 -12.60 -28.78
CA ILE A 75 -2.06 -12.03 -29.00
C ILE A 75 -2.48 -12.29 -30.43
N LYS A 76 -3.62 -12.97 -30.64
CA LYS A 76 -4.24 -13.20 -31.94
C LYS A 76 -5.09 -12.00 -32.36
N ASN A 77 -5.25 -11.78 -33.65
CA ASN A 77 -6.05 -10.67 -34.23
C ASN A 77 -5.60 -9.29 -33.74
N LEU A 78 -4.28 -9.07 -33.63
CA LEU A 78 -3.68 -7.86 -33.10
C LEU A 78 -4.19 -6.60 -33.81
N ASP A 79 -4.34 -6.62 -35.15
CA ASP A 79 -4.81 -5.47 -35.91
C ASP A 79 -6.21 -5.02 -35.50
N LYS A 80 -7.15 -5.95 -35.25
CA LYS A 80 -8.51 -5.60 -34.77
C LYS A 80 -8.48 -4.95 -33.38
N ILE A 81 -7.58 -5.43 -32.51
CA ILE A 81 -7.45 -4.88 -31.14
C ILE A 81 -6.84 -3.47 -31.22
N THR A 82 -5.76 -3.30 -31.99
CA THR A 82 -5.10 -2.00 -32.15
C THR A 82 -6.01 -0.96 -32.80
N ASP A 83 -6.83 -1.33 -33.76
CA ASP A 83 -7.80 -0.42 -34.40
C ASP A 83 -8.91 0.00 -33.41
N ALA A 84 -9.40 -0.93 -32.60
CA ALA A 84 -10.35 -0.60 -31.54
C ALA A 84 -9.75 0.32 -30.44
N LEU A 85 -8.48 0.13 -30.11
CA LEU A 85 -7.77 0.99 -29.16
C LEU A 85 -7.58 2.40 -29.72
N LYS A 86 -7.21 2.54 -31.00
CA LYS A 86 -7.08 3.84 -31.68
C LYS A 86 -8.39 4.63 -31.70
N ASN A 87 -9.51 3.93 -31.88
CA ASN A 87 -10.84 4.55 -31.97
C ASN A 87 -11.46 4.84 -30.59
N ASN A 88 -10.83 4.46 -29.51
CA ASN A 88 -11.35 4.68 -28.16
C ASN A 88 -10.85 6.03 -27.60
N THR A 89 -11.77 6.96 -27.40
CA THR A 89 -11.47 8.33 -26.95
C THR A 89 -10.89 8.42 -25.53
N GLU A 90 -11.09 7.41 -24.69
CA GLU A 90 -10.57 7.34 -23.31
C GLU A 90 -9.09 6.92 -23.25
N ILE A 91 -8.56 6.36 -24.34
CA ILE A 91 -7.18 5.91 -24.43
C ILE A 91 -6.29 7.07 -24.86
N SER A 92 -5.22 7.31 -24.13
CA SER A 92 -4.20 8.30 -24.48
C SER A 92 -3.17 7.74 -25.43
N SER A 93 -2.61 6.58 -25.10
CA SER A 93 -1.59 5.88 -25.88
C SER A 93 -1.59 4.39 -25.55
N PHE A 94 -1.03 3.59 -26.43
CA PHE A 94 -0.79 2.16 -26.21
C PHE A 94 0.48 1.73 -26.93
N SER A 95 1.10 0.64 -26.44
CA SER A 95 2.33 0.08 -27.01
C SER A 95 2.26 -1.45 -26.98
N ARG A 96 2.87 -2.05 -28.00
CA ARG A 96 3.08 -3.50 -28.06
C ARG A 96 4.31 -3.86 -27.21
N VAL A 97 4.21 -4.96 -26.49
CA VAL A 97 5.29 -5.46 -25.63
C VAL A 97 5.45 -6.96 -25.87
N ILE A 98 6.70 -7.39 -25.98
CA ILE A 98 7.13 -8.79 -25.92
C ILE A 98 8.03 -8.90 -24.71
N GLU A 99 7.64 -9.69 -23.72
CA GLU A 99 8.43 -9.88 -22.50
C GLU A 99 8.74 -11.35 -22.32
N GLU A 100 10.03 -11.66 -22.17
CA GLU A 100 10.50 -13.02 -21.97
C GLU A 100 11.75 -13.05 -21.08
N LYS A 101 11.90 -14.16 -20.35
CA LYS A 101 13.06 -14.40 -19.52
C LYS A 101 14.24 -14.86 -20.38
N VAL A 102 15.37 -14.20 -20.25
CA VAL A 102 16.58 -14.46 -21.02
C VAL A 102 17.80 -14.62 -20.09
N TYR A 103 18.84 -15.26 -20.60
CA TYR A 103 20.15 -15.25 -19.97
C TYR A 103 21.04 -14.23 -20.68
N ILE A 104 21.71 -13.36 -19.91
CA ILE A 104 22.67 -12.40 -20.42
C ILE A 104 24.06 -12.71 -19.91
N SER A 105 25.07 -12.55 -20.77
CA SER A 105 26.47 -12.78 -20.42
C SER A 105 27.36 -11.69 -20.95
N TYR A 106 28.36 -11.31 -20.12
CA TYR A 106 29.41 -10.38 -20.46
C TYR A 106 30.71 -10.75 -19.73
N ASN A 107 31.82 -10.90 -20.46
CA ASN A 107 33.15 -11.20 -19.92
C ASN A 107 33.17 -12.35 -18.88
N GLY A 108 32.46 -13.44 -19.16
CA GLY A 108 32.38 -14.62 -18.27
C GLY A 108 31.45 -14.47 -17.07
N LYS A 109 30.88 -13.29 -16.83
CA LYS A 109 29.80 -13.09 -15.87
C LYS A 109 28.45 -13.29 -16.58
N GLY A 110 27.47 -13.87 -15.91
CA GLY A 110 26.15 -14.05 -16.48
C GLY A 110 25.04 -13.93 -15.45
N ASP A 111 23.85 -13.56 -15.89
CA ASP A 111 22.67 -13.41 -15.04
C ASP A 111 21.38 -13.65 -15.83
N ILE A 112 20.28 -13.85 -15.09
CA ILE A 112 18.94 -13.96 -15.67
C ILE A 112 18.27 -12.61 -15.64
N ALA A 113 17.70 -12.21 -16.79
CA ALA A 113 16.99 -10.95 -16.93
C ALA A 113 15.65 -11.13 -17.65
N TYR A 114 14.77 -10.13 -17.56
CA TYR A 114 13.58 -10.02 -18.36
C TYR A 114 13.83 -9.07 -19.51
N LEU A 115 13.90 -9.61 -20.73
CA LEU A 115 13.94 -8.81 -21.94
C LEU A 115 12.52 -8.32 -22.23
N ARG A 116 12.34 -6.99 -22.23
CA ARG A 116 11.10 -6.32 -22.61
C ARG A 116 11.32 -5.57 -23.91
N GLY A 117 10.97 -6.23 -25.03
CA GLY A 117 10.94 -5.61 -26.35
C GLY A 117 9.71 -4.71 -26.47
N VAL A 118 9.90 -3.44 -26.82
CA VAL A 118 8.84 -2.43 -26.88
C VAL A 118 8.87 -1.66 -28.20
N ASP A 119 7.75 -1.13 -28.64
CA ASP A 119 7.72 -0.22 -29.78
C ASP A 119 7.99 1.25 -29.36
N SER A 120 8.16 2.13 -30.33
CA SER A 120 8.50 3.54 -30.10
C SER A 120 7.42 4.32 -29.33
N ALA A 121 6.19 3.82 -29.28
CA ALA A 121 5.10 4.45 -28.51
C ALA A 121 5.18 4.14 -27.01
N TYR A 122 6.03 3.21 -26.57
CA TYR A 122 6.13 2.78 -25.20
C TYR A 122 6.38 3.92 -24.20
N VAL A 123 7.23 4.88 -24.54
CA VAL A 123 7.55 6.05 -23.71
C VAL A 123 6.35 6.97 -23.47
N GLN A 124 5.32 6.89 -24.31
CA GLN A 124 4.08 7.64 -24.11
C GLN A 124 3.14 6.94 -23.11
N VAL A 125 3.30 5.63 -22.97
CA VAL A 125 2.56 4.82 -21.98
C VAL A 125 3.30 4.82 -20.65
N ASN A 126 4.57 4.45 -20.68
CA ASN A 126 5.48 4.38 -19.53
C ASN A 126 6.71 5.27 -19.79
N PRO A 127 6.80 6.45 -19.19
CA PRO A 127 7.83 7.45 -19.52
C PRO A 127 9.21 7.11 -18.91
N ILE A 128 9.69 5.88 -19.10
CA ILE A 128 10.95 5.36 -18.55
C ILE A 128 12.19 6.11 -19.08
N ASN A 129 12.07 6.75 -20.24
CA ASN A 129 13.12 7.61 -20.78
C ASN A 129 13.50 8.79 -19.85
N LYS A 130 12.57 9.22 -18.99
CA LYS A 130 12.81 10.26 -17.96
C LYS A 130 13.57 9.74 -16.75
N ASP A 131 13.57 8.44 -16.53
CA ASP A 131 14.23 7.79 -15.41
C ASP A 131 15.66 7.34 -15.76
N VAL A 132 16.11 7.52 -16.99
CA VAL A 132 17.50 7.22 -17.39
C VAL A 132 18.44 8.20 -16.70
N PHE A 133 19.30 7.70 -15.82
CA PHE A 133 20.23 8.53 -15.06
C PHE A 133 21.68 8.48 -15.60
N TYR A 134 21.99 7.48 -16.43
CA TYR A 134 23.28 7.36 -17.08
C TYR A 134 23.11 6.86 -18.51
N GLY A 135 23.80 7.48 -19.47
CA GLY A 135 23.65 7.18 -20.90
C GLY A 135 22.39 7.77 -21.52
N THR A 136 21.84 7.11 -22.53
CA THR A 136 20.67 7.56 -23.29
C THR A 136 19.67 6.44 -23.49
N TYR A 137 18.40 6.80 -23.69
CA TYR A 137 17.36 5.86 -24.10
C TYR A 137 17.66 5.34 -25.52
N PRO A 138 17.40 4.06 -25.86
CA PRO A 138 17.63 3.49 -27.20
C PRO A 138 17.01 4.35 -28.31
N SER A 139 17.74 4.49 -29.42
CA SER A 139 17.30 5.33 -30.54
C SER A 139 16.19 4.72 -31.38
N PHE A 140 16.00 3.39 -31.31
CA PHE A 140 15.17 2.58 -32.20
C PHE A 140 15.59 2.56 -33.67
N GLU A 141 16.77 3.10 -33.97
CA GLU A 141 17.39 2.95 -35.30
C GLU A 141 18.09 1.59 -35.42
N TYR A 142 18.66 1.13 -34.30
CA TYR A 142 19.34 -0.16 -34.23
C TYR A 142 18.59 -1.08 -33.25
N SER A 143 18.28 -2.29 -33.72
CA SER A 143 17.52 -3.26 -32.91
C SER A 143 18.27 -3.76 -31.69
N ASN A 144 19.61 -3.68 -31.67
CA ASN A 144 20.45 -4.19 -30.59
C ASN A 144 20.80 -3.16 -29.51
N GLU A 145 20.32 -1.93 -29.61
CA GLU A 145 20.43 -0.94 -28.53
C GLU A 145 19.46 -1.27 -27.40
N VAL A 146 19.98 -1.29 -26.15
CA VAL A 146 19.15 -1.61 -24.99
C VAL A 146 19.38 -0.67 -23.84
N LEU A 147 18.31 -0.48 -23.05
CA LEU A 147 18.36 0.17 -21.74
C LEU A 147 18.40 -0.90 -20.66
N MET A 148 19.31 -0.82 -19.71
CA MET A 148 19.51 -1.83 -18.68
C MET A 148 19.15 -1.32 -17.30
N GLU A 149 18.63 -2.18 -16.46
CA GLU A 149 18.41 -1.87 -15.06
C GLU A 149 19.72 -1.81 -14.28
N ASN A 150 19.88 -0.82 -13.40
CA ASN A 150 21.12 -0.54 -12.66
C ASN A 150 21.63 -1.74 -11.84
N SER A 151 20.73 -2.52 -11.24
CA SER A 151 21.11 -3.70 -10.46
C SER A 151 21.79 -4.77 -11.31
N LEU A 152 21.32 -4.95 -12.56
CA LEU A 152 21.87 -5.89 -13.52
C LEU A 152 23.20 -5.36 -14.08
N ASP A 153 23.25 -4.08 -14.44
CA ASP A 153 24.45 -3.41 -14.93
C ASP A 153 25.61 -3.51 -13.93
N ASN A 154 25.35 -3.21 -12.67
CA ASN A 154 26.36 -3.29 -11.60
C ASN A 154 26.91 -4.72 -11.42
N ARG A 155 26.06 -5.77 -11.52
CA ARG A 155 26.52 -7.15 -11.38
C ARG A 155 27.38 -7.60 -12.55
N LEU A 156 27.00 -7.23 -13.76
CA LEU A 156 27.73 -7.56 -14.99
C LEU A 156 28.93 -6.65 -15.22
N SER A 157 28.94 -5.47 -14.64
CA SER A 157 29.97 -4.42 -14.84
C SER A 157 30.13 -4.05 -16.32
N LEU A 158 28.99 -3.78 -16.98
CA LEU A 158 28.94 -3.46 -18.41
C LEU A 158 29.35 -2.00 -18.64
N PRO A 159 30.21 -1.72 -19.65
CA PRO A 159 30.46 -0.36 -20.06
C PRO A 159 29.28 0.18 -20.88
N VAL A 160 28.67 1.26 -20.42
CA VAL A 160 27.52 1.90 -21.05
C VAL A 160 27.97 2.85 -22.17
N ALA A 161 27.26 2.83 -23.28
CA ALA A 161 27.50 3.67 -24.48
C ALA A 161 28.93 3.55 -25.04
N SER A 162 29.62 2.45 -24.80
CA SER A 162 30.99 2.21 -25.29
C SER A 162 30.94 1.33 -26.55
N SER A 163 31.24 1.92 -27.68
CA SER A 163 31.33 1.19 -28.95
C SER A 163 32.42 0.10 -28.85
N GLY A 164 32.04 -1.12 -29.25
CA GLY A 164 32.93 -2.30 -29.24
C GLY A 164 32.78 -3.21 -28.04
N ASN A 165 31.99 -2.85 -27.03
CA ASN A 165 31.67 -3.69 -25.88
C ASN A 165 30.20 -4.17 -25.99
N TYR A 166 30.04 -5.42 -26.36
CA TYR A 166 28.73 -6.04 -26.51
C TYR A 166 28.53 -7.12 -25.44
N ALA A 167 27.37 -7.14 -24.82
CA ALA A 167 26.90 -8.28 -24.04
C ALA A 167 26.10 -9.21 -24.97
N THR A 168 26.06 -10.48 -24.66
CA THR A 168 25.30 -11.46 -25.43
C THR A 168 24.08 -11.92 -24.65
N ILE A 169 22.90 -11.83 -25.27
CA ILE A 169 21.65 -12.40 -24.75
C ILE A 169 21.42 -13.75 -25.39
N PHE A 170 21.01 -14.72 -24.56
CA PHE A 170 20.68 -16.08 -24.99
C PHE A 170 19.24 -16.39 -24.64
N MET A 171 18.52 -16.95 -25.59
CA MET A 171 17.14 -17.44 -25.45
C MET A 171 17.06 -18.90 -25.80
N PRO A 172 16.71 -19.79 -24.86
CA PRO A 172 16.56 -21.21 -25.14
C PRO A 172 15.48 -21.45 -26.21
N LYS A 173 15.77 -22.30 -27.18
CA LYS A 173 14.79 -22.77 -28.15
C LYS A 173 13.93 -23.88 -27.56
N PRO A 174 12.63 -23.94 -27.82
CA PRO A 174 11.81 -25.08 -27.45
C PRO A 174 12.32 -26.32 -28.21
N GLY A 175 12.97 -27.23 -27.48
CA GLY A 175 13.63 -28.39 -28.08
C GLY A 175 12.65 -29.51 -28.45
N THR A 176 12.67 -29.94 -29.72
CA THR A 176 11.94 -31.12 -30.21
C THR A 176 12.80 -32.04 -31.12
N GLY A 177 14.08 -31.76 -31.24
CA GLY A 177 14.96 -32.48 -32.20
C GLY A 177 16.27 -32.95 -31.63
N ILE A 178 17.10 -33.59 -32.49
CA ILE A 178 18.45 -33.99 -32.17
C ILE A 178 19.31 -32.71 -32.11
N ILE A 179 19.94 -32.48 -30.96
CA ILE A 179 20.86 -31.36 -30.76
C ILE A 179 22.20 -31.75 -31.42
N SER A 180 22.55 -31.07 -32.48
CA SER A 180 23.82 -31.29 -33.20
C SER A 180 24.77 -30.11 -33.10
N LYS A 181 24.24 -28.91 -32.90
CA LYS A 181 25.01 -27.65 -32.80
C LYS A 181 24.48 -26.78 -31.69
N GLU A 182 25.31 -25.83 -31.24
CA GLU A 182 24.95 -24.82 -30.27
C GLU A 182 23.72 -23.99 -30.66
N GLU A 183 23.59 -23.71 -31.95
CA GLU A 183 22.46 -22.98 -32.54
C GLU A 183 21.12 -23.72 -32.44
N ASP A 184 21.15 -25.05 -32.19
CA ASP A 184 19.94 -25.85 -31.99
C ASP A 184 19.38 -25.66 -30.55
N ILE A 185 20.21 -25.20 -29.61
CA ILE A 185 19.86 -25.08 -28.19
C ILE A 185 19.26 -23.71 -27.87
N TYR A 186 19.84 -22.65 -28.43
CA TYR A 186 19.41 -21.28 -28.12
C TYR A 186 19.65 -20.32 -29.31
N ASN A 187 18.86 -19.26 -29.34
CA ASN A 187 19.16 -18.06 -30.13
C ASN A 187 20.04 -17.13 -29.31
N LYS A 188 21.01 -16.48 -29.94
CA LYS A 188 21.88 -15.48 -29.31
C LYS A 188 21.91 -14.20 -30.13
N LYS A 189 21.99 -13.05 -29.43
CA LYS A 189 22.16 -11.73 -30.02
C LYS A 189 23.09 -10.90 -29.18
N ASP A 190 23.96 -10.17 -29.85
CA ASP A 190 24.83 -9.20 -29.19
C ASP A 190 24.12 -7.86 -29.07
N ILE A 191 24.14 -7.29 -27.87
CA ILE A 191 23.45 -6.06 -27.51
C ILE A 191 24.45 -4.99 -27.05
N LEU A 192 24.11 -3.73 -27.32
CA LEU A 192 24.80 -2.56 -26.85
C LEU A 192 23.98 -1.86 -25.77
N VAL A 193 24.51 -1.75 -24.56
CA VAL A 193 23.84 -0.98 -23.50
C VAL A 193 24.07 0.50 -23.74
N THR A 194 23.00 1.23 -24.08
CA THR A 194 23.06 2.67 -24.35
C THR A 194 22.78 3.53 -23.14
N GLY A 195 22.06 2.98 -22.14
CA GLY A 195 21.77 3.70 -20.92
C GLY A 195 21.32 2.79 -19.78
N VAL A 196 21.24 3.38 -18.59
CA VAL A 196 20.88 2.70 -17.34
C VAL A 196 19.75 3.45 -16.65
N PHE A 197 18.77 2.70 -16.12
CA PHE A 197 17.67 3.23 -15.35
C PHE A 197 17.62 2.60 -13.95
N PRO A 198 17.06 3.28 -12.93
CA PRO A 198 17.00 2.76 -11.58
C PRO A 198 16.06 1.55 -11.50
N GLY A 199 16.53 0.46 -10.91
CA GLY A 199 15.73 -0.70 -10.60
C GLY A 199 14.72 -0.37 -9.50
N LYS A 200 13.45 -0.62 -9.79
CA LYS A 200 12.36 -0.42 -8.84
C LYS A 200 11.76 -1.74 -8.37
N ASP A 201 12.00 -2.82 -9.12
CA ASP A 201 11.58 -4.16 -8.75
C ASP A 201 12.79 -4.94 -8.21
N GLN A 202 12.76 -5.28 -6.92
CA GLN A 202 13.85 -6.04 -6.27
C GLN A 202 13.96 -7.49 -6.75
N LEU A 203 12.95 -8.01 -7.44
CA LEU A 203 12.84 -9.41 -7.83
C LEU A 203 13.16 -9.65 -9.31
N ASN A 204 13.05 -8.64 -10.15
CA ASN A 204 13.17 -8.77 -11.60
C ASN A 204 14.17 -7.76 -12.15
N ASN A 205 15.07 -8.25 -13.00
CA ASN A 205 16.05 -7.42 -13.70
C ASN A 205 15.56 -7.20 -15.12
N TYR A 206 15.30 -5.96 -15.48
CA TYR A 206 14.76 -5.63 -16.80
C TYR A 206 15.82 -5.13 -17.77
N ILE A 207 15.70 -5.60 -19.01
CA ILE A 207 16.38 -5.07 -20.18
C ILE A 207 15.28 -4.59 -21.15
N ILE A 208 15.26 -3.30 -21.46
CA ILE A 208 14.32 -2.72 -22.42
C ILE A 208 15.01 -2.56 -23.76
N SER A 209 14.41 -3.10 -24.80
CA SER A 209 14.93 -3.08 -26.18
C SER A 209 13.87 -2.65 -27.17
N PRO A 210 14.25 -2.28 -28.39
CA PRO A 210 13.33 -2.31 -29.51
C PRO A 210 12.66 -3.67 -29.66
N ILE A 211 11.38 -3.69 -30.07
CA ILE A 211 10.58 -4.91 -30.16
C ILE A 211 11.15 -5.90 -31.17
N GLU A 212 11.84 -5.38 -32.19
CA GLU A 212 12.49 -6.14 -33.26
C GLU A 212 13.54 -7.11 -32.71
N LEU A 213 14.30 -6.70 -31.66
CA LEU A 213 15.26 -7.61 -31.00
C LEU A 213 14.56 -8.82 -30.38
N ALA A 214 13.44 -8.59 -29.71
CA ALA A 214 12.66 -9.66 -29.10
C ALA A 214 12.00 -10.56 -30.15
N GLU A 215 11.46 -9.98 -31.25
CA GLU A 215 10.90 -10.74 -32.37
C GLU A 215 11.97 -11.66 -33.00
N GLU A 216 13.18 -11.14 -33.24
CA GLU A 216 14.29 -11.93 -33.79
C GLU A 216 14.80 -12.99 -32.85
N LEU A 217 14.96 -12.68 -31.55
CA LEU A 217 15.48 -13.60 -30.54
C LEU A 217 14.53 -14.77 -30.29
N LEU A 218 13.23 -14.54 -30.43
CA LEU A 218 12.17 -15.53 -30.20
C LEU A 218 11.64 -16.20 -31.47
N ASP A 219 12.22 -15.91 -32.65
CA ASP A 219 11.75 -16.38 -33.94
C ASP A 219 10.25 -16.07 -34.17
N LEU A 220 9.80 -14.88 -33.77
CA LEU A 220 8.41 -14.46 -33.91
C LEU A 220 8.16 -13.73 -35.25
N PRO A 221 6.95 -13.87 -35.79
CA PRO A 221 6.54 -13.05 -36.95
C PRO A 221 6.61 -11.56 -36.61
N LYS A 222 6.97 -10.72 -37.60
CA LYS A 222 6.92 -9.26 -37.43
C LYS A 222 5.51 -8.81 -37.02
N LYS A 223 5.48 -7.77 -36.19
CA LYS A 223 4.26 -7.24 -35.57
C LYS A 223 3.60 -8.19 -34.54
N SER A 224 4.36 -9.08 -33.93
CA SER A 224 3.88 -9.87 -32.79
C SER A 224 3.73 -9.01 -31.54
N ALA A 225 2.91 -9.47 -30.59
CA ALA A 225 2.83 -8.93 -29.24
C ALA A 225 2.41 -10.02 -28.26
N TYR A 226 3.03 -10.05 -27.08
CA TYR A 226 2.59 -10.86 -25.94
C TYR A 226 1.65 -10.06 -25.05
N GLN A 227 1.85 -8.75 -25.03
CA GLN A 227 1.06 -7.81 -24.25
C GLN A 227 0.83 -6.52 -25.04
N ILE A 228 -0.28 -5.85 -24.76
CA ILE A 228 -0.50 -4.45 -25.15
C ILE A 228 -0.69 -3.67 -23.86
N VAL A 229 0.19 -2.71 -23.62
CA VAL A 229 0.13 -1.80 -22.48
C VAL A 229 -0.58 -0.51 -22.90
N ILE A 230 -1.46 0.00 -22.04
CA ILE A 230 -2.37 1.09 -22.37
C ILE A 230 -2.29 2.17 -21.31
N LYS A 231 -2.19 3.43 -21.75
CA LYS A 231 -2.34 4.63 -20.92
C LYS A 231 -3.70 5.25 -21.15
N LEU A 232 -4.42 5.49 -20.06
CA LEU A 232 -5.71 6.18 -20.10
C LEU A 232 -5.52 7.69 -19.98
N LYS A 233 -6.48 8.47 -20.52
CA LYS A 233 -6.54 9.91 -20.30
C LYS A 233 -6.95 10.24 -18.87
N ASN A 234 -7.90 9.47 -18.32
CA ASN A 234 -8.32 9.55 -16.93
C ASN A 234 -8.22 8.17 -16.27
N PRO A 235 -7.26 7.97 -15.33
CA PRO A 235 -7.11 6.71 -14.61
C PRO A 235 -8.33 6.29 -13.77
N GLU A 236 -9.22 7.23 -13.41
CA GLU A 236 -10.44 6.90 -12.66
C GLU A 236 -11.43 6.06 -13.47
N ASN A 237 -11.35 6.11 -14.81
CA ASN A 237 -12.22 5.37 -15.72
C ASN A 237 -11.72 3.96 -16.05
N THR A 238 -10.68 3.47 -15.35
CA THR A 238 -10.02 2.19 -15.66
C THR A 238 -10.99 1.02 -15.72
N ASP A 239 -11.88 0.87 -14.74
CA ASP A 239 -12.85 -0.24 -14.69
C ASP A 239 -13.90 -0.15 -15.82
N LEU A 240 -14.34 1.05 -16.16
CA LEU A 240 -15.30 1.27 -17.26
C LEU A 240 -14.69 0.92 -18.61
N VAL A 241 -13.46 1.38 -18.86
CA VAL A 241 -12.73 1.08 -20.11
C VAL A 241 -12.44 -0.41 -20.21
N LYS A 242 -12.00 -1.05 -19.12
CA LYS A 242 -11.78 -2.49 -19.04
C LYS A 242 -13.05 -3.28 -19.39
N ALA A 243 -14.18 -2.93 -18.77
CA ALA A 243 -15.46 -3.60 -19.04
C ALA A 243 -15.89 -3.46 -20.52
N LYS A 244 -15.71 -2.27 -21.11
CA LYS A 244 -16.03 -2.01 -22.52
C LYS A 244 -15.15 -2.82 -23.47
N LEU A 245 -13.85 -2.89 -23.21
CA LEU A 245 -12.92 -3.68 -24.03
C LEU A 245 -13.21 -5.19 -23.91
N LEU A 246 -13.48 -5.69 -22.70
CA LEU A 246 -13.86 -7.09 -22.48
C LEU A 246 -15.17 -7.46 -23.21
N SER A 247 -16.14 -6.56 -23.25
CA SER A 247 -17.40 -6.80 -23.99
C SER A 247 -17.18 -6.87 -25.51
N SER A 248 -16.17 -6.14 -26.03
CA SER A 248 -15.86 -6.09 -27.47
C SER A 248 -15.06 -7.31 -27.95
N PHE A 249 -14.16 -7.85 -27.12
CA PHE A 249 -13.23 -8.91 -27.53
C PHE A 249 -13.50 -10.27 -26.85
N GLY A 250 -14.43 -10.31 -25.90
CA GLY A 250 -14.87 -11.54 -25.25
C GLY A 250 -13.75 -12.27 -24.48
N LYS A 251 -13.80 -13.60 -24.52
CA LYS A 251 -12.88 -14.48 -23.75
C LYS A 251 -11.51 -14.70 -24.43
N THR A 252 -11.22 -14.05 -25.53
CA THR A 252 -9.97 -14.25 -26.28
C THR A 252 -8.79 -13.48 -25.67
N ILE A 253 -9.10 -12.46 -24.88
CA ILE A 253 -8.12 -11.63 -24.20
C ILE A 253 -8.40 -11.54 -22.70
N GLU A 254 -7.36 -11.40 -21.93
CA GLU A 254 -7.39 -11.03 -20.53
C GLU A 254 -6.94 -9.57 -20.40
N ILE A 255 -7.68 -8.77 -19.63
CA ILE A 255 -7.31 -7.38 -19.37
C ILE A 255 -7.10 -7.23 -17.88
N LYS A 256 -5.90 -6.83 -17.49
CA LYS A 256 -5.53 -6.57 -16.09
C LYS A 256 -5.30 -5.08 -15.87
N THR A 257 -5.76 -4.60 -14.74
CA THR A 257 -5.34 -3.30 -14.22
C THR A 257 -3.94 -3.41 -13.62
N LYS A 258 -3.30 -2.29 -13.38
CA LYS A 258 -2.02 -2.20 -12.70
C LYS A 258 -2.02 -2.91 -11.33
N GLU A 259 -3.11 -2.77 -10.58
CA GLU A 259 -3.30 -3.44 -9.30
C GLU A 259 -3.45 -4.95 -9.46
N GLU A 260 -4.18 -5.39 -10.47
CA GLU A 260 -4.38 -6.82 -10.76
C GLU A 260 -3.12 -7.51 -11.28
N GLU A 261 -2.26 -6.82 -12.03
CA GLU A 261 -0.95 -7.37 -12.43
C GLU A 261 -0.07 -7.65 -11.22
N ASN A 262 -0.16 -6.80 -10.20
CA ASN A 262 0.59 -6.91 -8.96
C ASN A 262 -0.27 -7.47 -7.79
N ALA A 263 -1.30 -8.28 -8.09
CA ALA A 263 -2.26 -8.75 -7.09
C ALA A 263 -1.61 -9.46 -5.89
N ALA A 264 -0.55 -10.25 -6.12
CA ALA A 264 0.17 -10.94 -5.05
C ALA A 264 0.84 -9.95 -4.09
N PHE A 265 1.47 -8.92 -4.63
CA PHE A 265 2.10 -7.84 -3.86
C PHE A 265 1.07 -7.04 -3.07
N TRP A 266 -0.04 -6.64 -3.70
CA TRP A 266 -1.12 -5.91 -3.02
C TRP A 266 -1.79 -6.76 -1.93
N LYS A 267 -1.94 -8.06 -2.17
CA LYS A 267 -2.46 -8.99 -1.17
C LYS A 267 -1.53 -9.06 0.04
N MET A 268 -0.21 -9.10 -0.17
CA MET A 268 0.78 -9.09 0.91
C MET A 268 0.66 -7.80 1.75
N ILE A 269 0.70 -6.63 1.12
CA ILE A 269 0.58 -5.32 1.80
C ILE A 269 -0.74 -5.20 2.57
N ASN A 270 -1.86 -5.58 1.95
CA ASN A 270 -3.18 -5.53 2.61
C ASN A 270 -3.25 -6.49 3.81
N THR A 271 -2.60 -7.65 3.71
CA THR A 271 -2.53 -8.62 4.80
C THR A 271 -1.70 -8.08 5.97
N GLU A 272 -0.52 -7.51 5.71
CA GLU A 272 0.31 -6.86 6.72
C GLU A 272 -0.45 -5.71 7.41
N LYS A 273 -1.11 -4.86 6.64
CA LYS A 273 -1.95 -3.76 7.15
C LYS A 273 -3.07 -4.27 8.06
N LEU A 274 -3.71 -5.38 7.70
CA LEU A 274 -4.74 -6.01 8.53
C LEU A 274 -4.17 -6.52 9.86
N PHE A 275 -3.03 -7.23 9.83
CA PHE A 275 -2.40 -7.72 11.05
C PHE A 275 -2.00 -6.59 12.00
N ILE A 276 -1.42 -5.53 11.47
CA ILE A 276 -1.04 -4.35 12.25
C ILE A 276 -2.27 -3.67 12.85
N TYR A 277 -3.33 -3.50 12.07
CA TYR A 277 -4.60 -2.99 12.58
C TYR A 277 -5.12 -3.85 13.74
N LEU A 278 -5.11 -5.18 13.61
CA LEU A 278 -5.55 -6.09 14.66
C LEU A 278 -4.70 -6.01 15.94
N ILE A 279 -3.37 -5.90 15.80
CA ILE A 279 -2.46 -5.74 16.93
C ILE A 279 -2.78 -4.45 17.69
N PHE A 280 -2.90 -3.31 17.01
CA PHE A 280 -3.20 -2.04 17.67
C PHE A 280 -4.64 -1.96 18.18
N ALA A 281 -5.60 -2.59 17.52
CA ALA A 281 -6.95 -2.76 18.04
C ALA A 281 -6.94 -3.55 19.36
N LEU A 282 -6.13 -4.61 19.45
CA LEU A 282 -5.92 -5.38 20.67
C LEU A 282 -5.27 -4.54 21.76
N VAL A 283 -4.27 -3.71 21.43
CA VAL A 283 -3.65 -2.78 22.38
C VAL A 283 -4.68 -1.79 22.94
N ILE A 284 -5.52 -1.20 22.08
CA ILE A 284 -6.61 -0.34 22.55
C ILE A 284 -7.59 -1.13 23.42
N PHE A 285 -7.96 -2.34 23.03
CA PHE A 285 -8.84 -3.21 23.82
C PHE A 285 -8.26 -3.47 25.21
N ILE A 286 -6.98 -3.86 25.33
CA ILE A 286 -6.29 -4.07 26.61
C ILE A 286 -6.29 -2.77 27.42
N THR A 287 -6.03 -1.63 26.78
CA THR A 287 -6.02 -0.32 27.43
C THR A 287 -7.38 0.03 28.05
N THR A 288 -8.49 -0.47 27.46
CA THR A 288 -9.84 -0.23 28.02
C THR A 288 -10.08 -0.94 29.37
N PHE A 289 -9.25 -1.91 29.78
CA PHE A 289 -9.32 -2.47 31.13
C PHE A 289 -8.85 -1.46 32.19
N ASN A 290 -7.93 -0.56 31.88
CA ASN A 290 -7.58 0.55 32.76
C ASN A 290 -8.80 1.48 32.98
N LEU A 291 -9.60 1.69 31.93
CA LEU A 291 -10.86 2.42 32.02
C LEU A 291 -11.86 1.71 32.93
N ALA A 292 -11.99 0.38 32.81
CA ALA A 292 -12.85 -0.42 33.69
C ALA A 292 -12.44 -0.26 35.16
N GLY A 293 -11.13 -0.37 35.45
CA GLY A 293 -10.58 -0.12 36.79
C GLY A 293 -10.90 1.27 37.31
N ALA A 294 -10.73 2.31 36.47
CA ALA A 294 -11.07 3.69 36.83
C ALA A 294 -12.56 3.87 37.18
N ILE A 295 -13.46 3.26 36.41
CA ILE A 295 -14.91 3.30 36.70
C ILE A 295 -15.24 2.59 38.00
N ILE A 296 -14.67 1.39 38.25
CA ILE A 296 -14.90 0.64 39.49
C ILE A 296 -14.41 1.41 40.72
N ILE A 297 -13.19 1.96 40.66
CA ILE A 297 -12.62 2.71 41.73
C ILE A 297 -13.40 4.00 42.00
N LEU A 298 -13.88 4.68 40.97
CA LEU A 298 -14.77 5.82 41.07
C LEU A 298 -16.10 5.43 41.74
N GLN A 299 -16.68 4.28 41.42
CA GLN A 299 -17.90 3.76 42.06
C GLN A 299 -17.68 3.50 43.57
N LEU A 300 -16.53 2.95 43.94
CA LEU A 300 -16.16 2.71 45.33
C LEU A 300 -15.99 4.02 46.13
N ASP A 301 -15.23 4.97 45.59
CA ASP A 301 -14.98 6.28 46.23
C ASP A 301 -16.26 7.10 46.43
N LYS A 302 -17.17 7.02 45.43
CA LYS A 302 -18.42 7.80 45.45
C LYS A 302 -19.62 7.02 46.05
N LYS A 303 -19.37 5.88 46.71
CA LYS A 303 -20.43 5.00 47.27
C LYS A 303 -21.33 5.75 48.27
N GLU A 304 -20.77 6.51 49.22
CA GLU A 304 -21.52 7.29 50.19
C GLU A 304 -22.35 8.41 49.54
N GLN A 305 -21.79 9.09 48.56
CA GLN A 305 -22.52 10.12 47.77
C GLN A 305 -23.66 9.49 46.95
N ALA A 306 -23.41 8.32 46.38
CA ALA A 306 -24.43 7.58 45.64
C ALA A 306 -25.59 7.14 46.57
N ARG A 307 -25.27 6.68 47.81
CA ARG A 307 -26.25 6.31 48.83
C ARG A 307 -27.13 7.52 49.18
N SER A 308 -26.52 8.68 49.46
CA SER A 308 -27.22 9.93 49.74
C SER A 308 -28.15 10.37 48.63
N LEU A 309 -27.69 10.29 47.35
CA LEU A 309 -28.51 10.62 46.19
C LEU A 309 -29.73 9.71 46.05
N ILE A 310 -29.57 8.40 46.29
CA ILE A 310 -30.67 7.44 46.23
C ILE A 310 -31.67 7.71 47.37
N SER A 311 -31.21 8.04 48.56
CA SER A 311 -32.06 8.40 49.70
C SER A 311 -32.90 9.67 49.43
N LEU A 312 -32.38 10.60 48.60
CA LEU A 312 -33.06 11.78 48.12
C LEU A 312 -34.00 11.49 46.88
N GLY A 313 -34.19 10.19 46.50
CA GLY A 313 -35.07 9.80 45.42
C GLY A 313 -34.41 9.80 44.01
N PHE A 314 -33.08 9.92 43.90
CA PHE A 314 -32.41 9.85 42.62
C PHE A 314 -32.49 8.45 42.02
N PRO A 315 -33.02 8.24 40.80
CA PRO A 315 -33.20 6.90 40.22
C PRO A 315 -31.86 6.20 39.99
N LEU A 316 -31.80 4.89 40.26
CA LEU A 316 -30.61 4.06 40.02
C LEU A 316 -30.19 4.08 38.55
N SER A 317 -31.14 4.19 37.64
CA SER A 317 -30.88 4.29 36.19
C SER A 317 -30.09 5.55 35.84
N HIS A 318 -30.31 6.67 36.52
CA HIS A 318 -29.58 7.92 36.32
C HIS A 318 -28.17 7.83 36.88
N LEU A 319 -27.99 7.12 38.01
CA LEU A 319 -26.69 6.88 38.60
C LEU A 319 -25.82 5.99 37.65
N ARG A 320 -26.41 4.93 37.09
CA ARG A 320 -25.74 4.12 36.06
C ARG A 320 -25.32 4.96 34.84
N LYS A 321 -26.21 5.83 34.36
CA LYS A 321 -25.90 6.76 33.25
C LYS A 321 -24.76 7.72 33.64
N THR A 322 -24.67 8.15 34.90
CA THR A 322 -23.56 9.01 35.36
C THR A 322 -22.21 8.31 35.21
N TYR A 323 -22.08 7.06 35.67
CA TYR A 323 -20.84 6.30 35.51
C TYR A 323 -20.53 5.97 34.05
N PHE A 324 -21.55 5.65 33.25
CA PHE A 324 -21.39 5.49 31.81
C PHE A 324 -20.84 6.74 31.15
N TYR A 325 -21.46 7.90 31.40
CA TYR A 325 -20.99 9.17 30.84
C TYR A 325 -19.58 9.55 31.33
N THR A 326 -19.21 9.19 32.55
CA THR A 326 -17.84 9.40 33.02
C THR A 326 -16.86 8.58 32.19
N GLY A 327 -17.16 7.30 31.95
CA GLY A 327 -16.34 6.45 31.07
C GLY A 327 -16.28 6.99 29.64
N VAL A 328 -17.41 7.42 29.07
CA VAL A 328 -17.45 8.05 27.75
C VAL A 328 -16.57 9.31 27.69
N LEU A 329 -16.61 10.15 28.72
CA LEU A 329 -15.79 11.37 28.77
C LEU A 329 -14.28 11.04 28.83
N ILE A 330 -13.88 9.99 29.57
CA ILE A 330 -12.50 9.51 29.62
C ILE A 330 -12.06 9.06 28.22
N VAL A 331 -12.88 8.25 27.55
CA VAL A 331 -12.59 7.74 26.20
C VAL A 331 -12.48 8.86 25.20
N VAL A 332 -13.47 9.76 25.16
CA VAL A 332 -13.49 10.88 24.19
C VAL A 332 -12.31 11.83 24.42
N SER A 333 -11.98 12.14 25.68
CA SER A 333 -10.80 12.95 25.98
C SER A 333 -9.50 12.27 25.54
N GLY A 334 -9.36 10.95 25.79
CA GLY A 334 -8.22 10.15 25.33
C GLY A 334 -8.10 10.08 23.81
N ILE A 335 -9.23 9.93 23.08
CA ILE A 335 -9.25 9.94 21.62
C ILE A 335 -8.81 11.30 21.07
N ILE A 336 -9.38 12.40 21.56
CA ILE A 336 -9.05 13.76 21.09
C ILE A 336 -7.58 14.06 21.33
N THR A 337 -7.10 13.88 22.57
CA THR A 337 -5.70 14.15 22.92
C THR A 337 -4.75 13.19 22.20
N GLY A 338 -5.12 11.93 22.02
CA GLY A 338 -4.34 10.93 21.28
C GLY A 338 -4.21 11.24 19.80
N LEU A 339 -5.29 11.64 19.15
CA LEU A 339 -5.26 12.06 17.74
C LEU A 339 -4.45 13.34 17.56
N ILE A 340 -4.56 14.31 18.46
CA ILE A 340 -3.74 15.53 18.42
C ILE A 340 -2.27 15.18 18.56
N LEU A 341 -1.92 14.35 19.55
CA LEU A 341 -0.54 13.91 19.78
C LEU A 341 0.01 13.12 18.59
N GLY A 342 -0.76 12.14 18.09
CA GLY A 342 -0.37 11.34 16.93
C GLY A 342 -0.18 12.17 15.67
N THR A 343 -1.08 13.14 15.43
CA THR A 343 -0.94 14.09 14.31
C THR A 343 0.31 14.96 14.46
N ALA A 344 0.57 15.46 15.66
CA ALA A 344 1.78 16.25 15.95
C ALA A 344 3.06 15.44 15.68
N LEU A 345 3.10 14.16 16.08
CA LEU A 345 4.22 13.26 15.83
C LEU A 345 4.40 12.97 14.33
N CYS A 346 3.31 12.78 13.58
CA CYS A 346 3.37 12.62 12.13
C CYS A 346 3.91 13.87 11.42
N TYR A 347 3.46 15.06 11.81
CA TYR A 347 4.00 16.32 11.26
C TYR A 347 5.46 16.54 11.67
N PHE A 348 5.84 16.20 12.91
CA PHE A 348 7.24 16.25 13.33
C PHE A 348 8.11 15.38 12.42
N GLN A 349 7.69 14.14 12.13
CA GLN A 349 8.42 13.26 11.22
C GLN A 349 8.49 13.83 9.80
N LEU A 350 7.38 14.35 9.26
CA LEU A 350 7.34 14.94 7.92
C LEU A 350 8.25 16.17 7.77
N TYR A 351 8.42 16.95 8.85
CA TYR A 351 9.21 18.17 8.81
C TYR A 351 10.69 17.95 9.12
N THR A 352 11.00 17.03 10.03
CA THR A 352 12.38 16.80 10.49
C THR A 352 13.06 15.64 9.80
N GLU A 353 12.27 14.72 9.20
CA GLU A 353 12.76 13.45 8.64
C GLU A 353 13.65 12.67 9.64
N PHE A 354 13.33 12.79 10.94
CA PHE A 354 14.16 12.26 12.02
C PHE A 354 14.37 10.75 11.91
N PHE A 355 13.30 10.02 11.62
CA PHE A 355 13.38 8.59 11.35
C PHE A 355 13.60 8.35 9.87
N ARG A 356 14.73 7.68 9.54
CA ARG A 356 15.08 7.31 8.16
C ARG A 356 15.18 5.80 8.03
N ALA A 357 14.69 5.26 6.93
CA ALA A 357 14.80 3.84 6.60
C ALA A 357 16.24 3.48 6.18
N ASN A 358 16.89 4.40 5.45
CA ASN A 358 18.32 4.41 5.13
C ASN A 358 18.80 5.87 4.98
N GLU A 359 20.09 6.11 4.69
CA GLU A 359 20.65 7.46 4.60
C GLU A 359 19.94 8.36 3.57
N ALA A 360 19.37 7.77 2.52
CA ALA A 360 18.74 8.49 1.41
C ALA A 360 17.20 8.57 1.51
N LEU A 361 16.54 7.72 2.33
CA LEU A 361 15.09 7.60 2.33
C LEU A 361 14.51 7.82 3.74
N PRO A 362 13.79 8.94 3.98
CA PRO A 362 13.05 9.14 5.22
C PRO A 362 11.88 8.14 5.33
N PHE A 363 11.52 7.76 6.56
CA PHE A 363 10.33 6.93 6.77
C PHE A 363 9.10 7.65 6.26
N PRO A 364 8.38 7.09 5.27
CA PRO A 364 7.23 7.73 4.66
C PRO A 364 6.06 7.77 5.64
N VAL A 365 5.43 8.92 5.76
CA VAL A 365 4.21 9.13 6.56
C VAL A 365 3.19 9.85 5.71
N LYS A 366 1.97 9.31 5.62
CA LYS A 366 0.84 9.99 4.96
C LYS A 366 -0.35 10.12 5.88
N ILE A 367 -0.75 11.36 6.13
CA ILE A 367 -1.93 11.68 6.95
C ILE A 367 -3.16 11.64 6.05
N VAL A 368 -4.04 10.66 6.28
CA VAL A 368 -5.29 10.49 5.51
C VAL A 368 -6.48 10.64 6.44
N GLY A 369 -7.52 11.36 6.01
CA GLY A 369 -8.74 11.55 6.79
C GLY A 369 -9.41 10.24 7.24
N LYS A 370 -9.31 9.18 6.42
CA LYS A 370 -9.80 7.83 6.74
C LYS A 370 -9.14 7.25 7.99
N ASN A 371 -7.86 7.55 8.25
CA ASN A 371 -7.13 7.05 9.41
C ASN A 371 -7.69 7.60 10.73
N TYR A 372 -8.09 8.86 10.76
CA TYR A 372 -8.77 9.46 11.92
C TYR A 372 -10.07 8.72 12.27
N LEU A 373 -10.87 8.40 11.24
CA LEU A 373 -12.14 7.67 11.43
C LEU A 373 -11.91 6.26 11.94
N ILE A 374 -10.97 5.52 11.37
CA ILE A 374 -10.65 4.14 11.77
C ILE A 374 -10.26 4.11 13.25
N VAL A 375 -9.30 4.96 13.64
CA VAL A 375 -8.78 4.99 15.01
C VAL A 375 -9.86 5.45 16.00
N ALA A 376 -10.58 6.53 15.69
CA ALA A 376 -11.65 7.04 16.54
C ALA A 376 -12.79 6.03 16.73
N LEU A 377 -13.22 5.34 15.65
CA LEU A 377 -14.27 4.31 15.73
C LEU A 377 -13.80 3.11 16.55
N THR A 378 -12.59 2.61 16.31
CA THR A 378 -12.04 1.46 17.05
C THR A 378 -11.98 1.75 18.55
N ALA A 379 -11.42 2.90 18.96
CA ALA A 379 -11.32 3.31 20.34
C ALA A 379 -12.72 3.57 20.97
N SER A 380 -13.65 4.15 20.21
CA SER A 380 -15.02 4.39 20.67
C SER A 380 -15.79 3.10 20.90
N VAL A 381 -15.70 2.13 19.98
CA VAL A 381 -16.39 0.83 20.11
C VAL A 381 -15.94 0.11 21.37
N PHE A 382 -14.64 -0.07 21.57
CA PHE A 382 -14.13 -0.75 22.76
C PHE A 382 -14.39 0.06 24.03
N GLY A 383 -14.11 1.34 24.03
CA GLY A 383 -14.25 2.21 25.20
C GLY A 383 -15.69 2.35 25.66
N PHE A 384 -16.65 2.54 24.72
CA PHE A 384 -18.07 2.67 25.08
C PHE A 384 -18.68 1.33 25.52
N THR A 385 -18.26 0.21 24.93
CA THR A 385 -18.69 -1.13 25.34
C THR A 385 -18.25 -1.41 26.77
N ILE A 386 -16.99 -1.17 27.10
CA ILE A 386 -16.46 -1.35 28.45
C ILE A 386 -17.13 -0.39 29.43
N SER A 387 -17.28 0.89 29.06
CA SER A 387 -17.99 1.88 29.89
C SER A 387 -19.42 1.45 30.20
N TRP A 388 -20.14 0.91 29.22
CA TRP A 388 -21.51 0.41 29.39
C TRP A 388 -21.57 -0.82 30.30
N PHE A 389 -20.64 -1.74 30.14
CA PHE A 389 -20.60 -2.97 30.93
C PHE A 389 -20.29 -2.67 32.42
N PHE A 390 -19.26 -1.89 32.69
CA PHE A 390 -18.81 -1.59 34.05
C PHE A 390 -19.58 -0.45 34.73
N SER A 391 -20.45 0.27 34.06
CA SER A 391 -21.37 1.24 34.68
C SER A 391 -22.57 0.59 35.41
N LYS A 392 -22.77 -0.73 35.24
CA LYS A 392 -23.91 -1.46 35.84
C LYS A 392 -23.68 -1.67 37.34
N ILE A 393 -24.38 -0.93 38.16
CA ILE A 393 -24.41 -1.05 39.62
C ILE A 393 -25.72 -1.68 40.08
N SER A 394 -25.67 -2.56 41.12
CA SER A 394 -26.89 -3.11 41.76
C SER A 394 -27.30 -2.27 42.99
N LYS A 395 -28.58 -2.33 43.36
CA LYS A 395 -29.06 -1.70 44.59
C LYS A 395 -28.39 -2.28 45.84
N GLU A 396 -28.23 -3.60 45.89
CA GLU A 396 -27.63 -4.33 47.04
C GLU A 396 -26.18 -3.85 47.29
N TYR A 397 -25.42 -3.56 46.22
CA TYR A 397 -24.06 -3.05 46.36
C TYR A 397 -23.98 -1.69 47.05
N ILE A 398 -25.00 -0.85 46.85
CA ILE A 398 -25.03 0.51 47.43
C ILE A 398 -25.57 0.47 48.89
N THR A 399 -26.51 -0.46 49.20
CA THR A 399 -27.18 -0.56 50.49
C THR A 399 -26.46 -1.45 51.50
N LYS A 400 -25.66 -2.42 51.04
CA LYS A 400 -24.85 -3.27 51.93
C LYS A 400 -23.71 -2.43 52.57
N ASN A 401 -23.64 -2.51 53.90
CA ASN A 401 -22.57 -1.87 54.70
C ASN A 401 -21.19 -2.34 54.30
#